data_895d19ca8ebde415fd75c09a391dd876
#
_entry.id   895d19ca8ebde415fd75c09a391dd876
#
_cell.length_a   1.000
_cell.length_b   1.000
_cell.length_c   1.000
_cell.angle_alpha   90.00
_cell.angle_beta   90.00
_cell.angle_gamma   90.00
#
_symmetry.space_group_name_H-M   'P 1'
#
loop_
_entity.id
_entity.type
_entity.pdbx_description
1 polymer ?
#
loop_
_entity_poly.entity_id
_entity_poly.type
_entity_poly.pdbx_seq_one_letter_code
_entity_poly.pdbx_strand_id
1 'polypeptide(L)'
;MAQSPVLKARGLSVTRGTRIVIQKLDLEIFQGDIVCFVGENGSGKTTLIESLVGIIPLTKGRVEWFSEKDEPLIIRNYSGTRQKPHPFGLTLQSDGICGEEKVTERLITALNVSGIDCGQLEAKQILEEWGMSHRGEDRVSQLSAGLRRRLAVISGMAPAMMCETPRLVFLDEPSEGLDSFSKGVLKKWISELSQHGNAVVMASHDEEMIACSSRILTIESGEISESKNNIEKDSNMERQFLSERETKTISSLFSWSYSIERRNPVDTIGKATPAILALLLSYSVLTGMDTSQATLSNADIGNHLAAALILTPAFISAVISPAMIRRLSEEECGKWWSAVCGPQFRPATSIMASSILLPLPLTYLSWFVLEGSLPVGSSEEILRWLWLPSLVIIDISCAATALHLLVSDLRRSGAAVSSLLLIVLIWPFMELVDALSVIMEVGMSSEISLGSPLASIIIASIISAMVWAVAVIIPDA
;
A
#
# COMPACT_ATOMS: atom_id res chain seq x y z
N MET A 1 4.51 -37.16 21.79
CA MET A 1 5.48 -36.10 21.46
C MET A 1 4.81 -34.77 21.77
N ALA A 2 5.48 -33.84 22.43
CA ALA A 2 4.91 -32.50 22.65
C ALA A 2 4.76 -31.82 21.28
N GLN A 3 3.57 -31.32 21.00
CA GLN A 3 3.27 -30.63 19.72
C GLN A 3 4.05 -29.33 19.70
N SER A 4 4.84 -29.08 18.65
CA SER A 4 5.59 -27.82 18.51
C SER A 4 4.64 -26.69 18.18
N PRO A 5 4.77 -25.52 18.82
CA PRO A 5 3.91 -24.39 18.53
C PRO A 5 4.24 -23.79 17.17
N VAL A 6 3.22 -23.26 16.49
CA VAL A 6 3.36 -22.51 15.22
C VAL A 6 3.52 -21.00 15.45
N LEU A 7 3.13 -20.51 16.63
CA LEU A 7 3.33 -19.13 17.06
C LEU A 7 3.63 -19.07 18.56
N LYS A 8 4.58 -18.20 18.93
CA LYS A 8 4.84 -17.82 20.33
C LYS A 8 4.90 -16.30 20.46
N ALA A 9 4.14 -15.77 21.40
CA ALA A 9 4.33 -14.43 21.94
C ALA A 9 4.96 -14.54 23.32
N ARG A 10 6.05 -13.79 23.59
CA ARG A 10 6.77 -13.83 24.87
C ARG A 10 6.87 -12.44 25.48
N GLY A 11 6.30 -12.28 26.68
CA GLY A 11 6.32 -11.05 27.45
C GLY A 11 5.71 -9.87 26.68
N LEU A 12 4.75 -10.14 25.80
CA LEU A 12 4.16 -9.17 24.87
C LEU A 12 3.47 -8.05 25.64
N SER A 13 3.88 -6.80 25.41
CA SER A 13 3.21 -5.62 25.93
C SER A 13 3.04 -4.59 24.83
N VAL A 14 1.86 -3.98 24.77
CA VAL A 14 1.49 -2.99 23.74
C VAL A 14 0.82 -1.79 24.37
N THR A 15 1.27 -0.60 24.00
CA THR A 15 0.71 0.67 24.43
C THR A 15 0.12 1.42 23.21
N ARG A 16 -1.09 1.95 23.35
CA ARG A 16 -1.74 2.83 22.36
C ARG A 16 -1.90 4.23 22.98
N GLY A 17 -1.14 5.19 22.49
CA GLY A 17 -1.03 6.51 23.11
C GLY A 17 -0.45 6.38 24.52
N THR A 18 -1.21 6.81 25.55
CA THR A 18 -0.81 6.70 26.96
C THR A 18 -1.36 5.45 27.67
N ARG A 19 -2.23 4.67 27.01
CA ARG A 19 -2.90 3.50 27.60
C ARG A 19 -2.17 2.21 27.28
N ILE A 20 -1.84 1.42 28.29
CA ILE A 20 -1.39 0.04 28.13
C ILE A 20 -2.61 -0.80 27.77
N VAL A 21 -2.58 -1.45 26.60
CA VAL A 21 -3.68 -2.27 26.08
C VAL A 21 -3.45 -3.74 26.37
N ILE A 22 -2.19 -4.19 26.26
CA ILE A 22 -1.77 -5.58 26.53
C ILE A 22 -0.57 -5.50 27.47
N GLN A 23 -0.60 -6.28 28.55
CA GLN A 23 0.46 -6.29 29.56
C GLN A 23 1.01 -7.70 29.77
N LYS A 24 2.29 -7.89 29.45
CA LYS A 24 3.08 -9.09 29.73
C LYS A 24 2.39 -10.42 29.37
N LEU A 25 1.87 -10.51 28.14
CA LEU A 25 1.24 -11.72 27.62
C LEU A 25 2.29 -12.75 27.17
N ASP A 26 2.15 -13.97 27.64
CA ASP A 26 2.78 -15.16 27.07
C ASP A 26 1.69 -16.04 26.45
N LEU A 27 1.84 -16.37 25.14
CA LEU A 27 0.86 -17.13 24.37
C LEU A 27 1.58 -18.10 23.44
N GLU A 28 1.12 -19.35 23.42
CA GLU A 28 1.54 -20.36 22.45
C GLU A 28 0.32 -20.86 21.67
N ILE A 29 0.47 -20.98 20.35
CA ILE A 29 -0.56 -21.49 19.45
C ILE A 29 0.03 -22.69 18.71
N PHE A 30 -0.75 -23.76 18.60
CA PHE A 30 -0.34 -25.03 18.03
C PHE A 30 -1.09 -25.32 16.72
N GLN A 31 -0.56 -26.25 15.93
CA GLN A 31 -1.26 -26.71 14.72
C GLN A 31 -2.65 -27.25 15.07
N GLY A 32 -3.64 -26.87 14.25
CA GLY A 32 -5.02 -27.27 14.43
C GLY A 32 -5.76 -26.56 15.57
N ASP A 33 -5.14 -25.59 16.25
CA ASP A 33 -5.84 -24.77 17.24
C ASP A 33 -6.86 -23.85 16.60
N ILE A 34 -8.02 -23.70 17.23
CA ILE A 34 -8.96 -22.60 16.97
C ILE A 34 -9.03 -21.77 18.24
N VAL A 35 -8.37 -20.61 18.21
CA VAL A 35 -8.25 -19.70 19.37
C VAL A 35 -9.17 -18.49 19.16
N CYS A 36 -10.05 -18.22 20.11
CA CYS A 36 -10.92 -17.06 20.09
C CYS A 36 -10.58 -16.06 21.21
N PHE A 37 -10.31 -14.81 20.84
CA PHE A 37 -10.17 -13.70 21.78
C PHE A 37 -11.54 -13.08 22.04
N VAL A 38 -11.94 -13.09 23.31
CA VAL A 38 -13.22 -12.55 23.79
C VAL A 38 -12.97 -11.40 24.77
N GLY A 39 -13.86 -10.44 24.85
CA GLY A 39 -13.79 -9.32 25.79
C GLY A 39 -14.61 -8.14 25.29
N GLU A 40 -14.79 -7.14 26.14
CA GLU A 40 -15.56 -5.94 25.81
C GLU A 40 -14.96 -5.15 24.62
N ASN A 41 -15.75 -4.25 24.04
CA ASN A 41 -15.26 -3.34 23.01
C ASN A 41 -14.16 -2.43 23.60
N GLY A 42 -13.04 -2.36 22.91
CA GLY A 42 -11.86 -1.63 23.38
C GLY A 42 -10.99 -2.39 24.40
N SER A 43 -11.23 -3.69 24.66
CA SER A 43 -10.38 -4.53 25.54
C SER A 43 -9.01 -4.84 24.93
N GLY A 44 -8.82 -4.68 23.60
CA GLY A 44 -7.55 -4.89 22.93
C GLY A 44 -7.48 -6.10 22.00
N LYS A 45 -8.60 -6.75 21.66
CA LYS A 45 -8.67 -7.91 20.75
C LYS A 45 -8.00 -7.65 19.40
N THR A 46 -8.43 -6.61 18.70
CA THR A 46 -7.84 -6.14 17.42
C THR A 46 -6.36 -5.82 17.59
N THR A 47 -6.00 -5.11 18.67
CA THR A 47 -4.59 -4.77 18.98
C THR A 47 -3.75 -6.02 19.17
N LEU A 48 -4.31 -7.07 19.79
CA LEU A 48 -3.60 -8.34 19.97
C LEU A 48 -3.38 -9.03 18.61
N ILE A 49 -4.42 -9.14 17.76
CA ILE A 49 -4.28 -9.69 16.39
C ILE A 49 -3.23 -8.91 15.61
N GLU A 50 -3.34 -7.56 15.56
CA GLU A 50 -2.37 -6.71 14.85
C GLU A 50 -0.93 -6.86 15.38
N SER A 51 -0.76 -7.14 16.68
CA SER A 51 0.55 -7.42 17.28
C SER A 51 1.11 -8.77 16.84
N LEU A 52 0.27 -9.82 16.83
CA LEU A 52 0.67 -11.19 16.48
C LEU A 52 1.08 -11.31 15.01
N VAL A 53 0.49 -10.50 14.12
CA VAL A 53 0.87 -10.42 12.69
C VAL A 53 1.95 -9.37 12.43
N GLY A 54 2.43 -8.65 13.45
CA GLY A 54 3.53 -7.70 13.35
C GLY A 54 3.17 -6.36 12.69
N ILE A 55 1.89 -5.96 12.62
CA ILE A 55 1.44 -4.67 12.09
C ILE A 55 1.91 -3.54 13.01
N ILE A 56 1.63 -3.65 14.32
CA ILE A 56 1.90 -2.60 15.28
C ILE A 56 3.21 -2.80 16.05
N PRO A 57 3.89 -1.71 16.44
CA PRO A 57 5.12 -1.80 17.25
C PRO A 57 4.81 -2.33 18.65
N LEU A 58 5.77 -3.09 19.20
CA LEU A 58 5.68 -3.66 20.53
C LEU A 58 6.39 -2.75 21.55
N THR A 59 5.77 -2.54 22.70
CA THR A 59 6.42 -1.83 23.81
C THR A 59 7.44 -2.73 24.54
N LYS A 60 7.10 -4.04 24.71
CA LYS A 60 7.98 -5.06 25.25
C LYS A 60 7.68 -6.41 24.61
N GLY A 61 8.64 -7.34 24.73
CA GLY A 61 8.47 -8.72 24.27
C GLY A 61 8.75 -8.92 22.78
N ARG A 62 8.32 -10.05 22.27
CA ARG A 62 8.49 -10.45 20.87
C ARG A 62 7.44 -11.46 20.44
N VAL A 63 7.22 -11.54 19.12
CA VAL A 63 6.38 -12.53 18.44
C VAL A 63 7.23 -13.34 17.49
N GLU A 64 7.16 -14.65 17.62
CA GLU A 64 7.91 -15.64 16.85
C GLU A 64 6.93 -16.59 16.15
N TRP A 65 7.14 -16.83 14.85
CA TRP A 65 6.42 -17.85 14.08
C TRP A 65 7.37 -19.00 13.75
N PHE A 66 6.82 -20.20 13.71
CA PHE A 66 7.56 -21.43 13.47
C PHE A 66 7.01 -22.13 12.22
N SER A 67 7.92 -22.60 11.36
CA SER A 67 7.64 -23.52 10.28
C SER A 67 8.25 -24.88 10.61
N GLU A 68 7.76 -25.95 9.99
CA GLU A 68 8.33 -27.30 10.20
C GLU A 68 9.78 -27.43 9.72
N LYS A 69 10.22 -26.56 8.83
CA LYS A 69 11.53 -26.67 8.12
C LYS A 69 12.54 -25.61 8.49
N ASP A 70 12.10 -24.51 9.12
CA ASP A 70 12.91 -23.30 9.29
C ASP A 70 13.14 -22.96 10.76
N GLU A 71 14.20 -22.18 11.01
CA GLU A 71 14.42 -21.56 12.32
C GLU A 71 13.25 -20.62 12.68
N PRO A 72 13.02 -20.35 14.00
CA PRO A 72 11.94 -19.46 14.42
C PRO A 72 12.12 -18.06 13.84
N LEU A 73 11.08 -17.58 13.14
CA LEU A 73 11.06 -16.28 12.51
C LEU A 73 10.56 -15.23 13.49
N ILE A 74 11.38 -14.21 13.80
CA ILE A 74 10.96 -13.08 14.63
C ILE A 74 10.09 -12.13 13.80
N ILE A 75 8.78 -12.24 13.91
CA ILE A 75 7.85 -11.38 13.19
C ILE A 75 8.01 -9.93 13.62
N ARG A 76 8.04 -9.69 14.94
CA ARG A 76 8.31 -8.38 15.53
C ARG A 76 8.85 -8.50 16.93
N ASN A 77 9.74 -7.56 17.31
CA ASN A 77 10.20 -7.41 18.68
C ASN A 77 10.14 -5.94 19.15
N TYR A 78 10.34 -5.71 20.42
CA TYR A 78 10.32 -4.37 21.03
C TYR A 78 11.47 -3.46 20.57
N SER A 79 12.58 -4.02 20.05
CA SER A 79 13.72 -3.25 19.53
C SER A 79 13.52 -2.74 18.09
N GLY A 80 12.34 -2.94 17.52
CA GLY A 80 12.00 -2.50 16.16
C GLY A 80 12.31 -3.52 15.06
N THR A 81 12.89 -4.68 15.38
CA THR A 81 13.09 -5.73 14.36
C THR A 81 11.74 -6.23 13.86
N ARG A 82 11.59 -6.26 12.54
CA ARG A 82 10.42 -6.82 11.84
C ARG A 82 10.92 -7.68 10.68
N GLN A 83 10.39 -8.87 10.52
CA GLN A 83 10.71 -9.76 9.41
C GLN A 83 9.45 -10.05 8.59
N LYS A 84 9.65 -10.44 7.31
CA LYS A 84 8.54 -10.84 6.45
C LYS A 84 7.93 -12.14 7.00
N PRO A 85 6.62 -12.18 7.28
CA PRO A 85 5.97 -13.39 7.75
C PRO A 85 5.95 -14.48 6.67
N HIS A 86 5.88 -15.73 7.10
CA HIS A 86 5.47 -16.82 6.20
C HIS A 86 4.07 -16.54 5.63
N PRO A 87 3.69 -17.11 4.48
CA PRO A 87 2.35 -16.94 3.94
C PRO A 87 1.27 -17.35 4.95
N PHE A 88 0.27 -16.50 5.13
CA PHE A 88 -0.79 -16.67 6.11
C PHE A 88 -2.10 -16.03 5.64
N GLY A 89 -3.19 -16.30 6.32
CA GLY A 89 -4.47 -15.68 6.09
C GLY A 89 -4.74 -14.50 7.03
N LEU A 90 -5.34 -13.42 6.53
CA LEU A 90 -5.66 -12.24 7.34
C LEU A 90 -6.96 -11.57 6.90
N THR A 91 -7.90 -11.44 7.84
CA THR A 91 -9.07 -10.57 7.74
C THR A 91 -8.98 -9.50 8.81
N LEU A 92 -8.94 -8.23 8.41
CA LEU A 92 -8.96 -7.08 9.32
C LEU A 92 -10.41 -6.72 9.66
N GLN A 93 -10.61 -5.96 10.74
CA GLN A 93 -11.92 -5.43 11.12
C GLN A 93 -12.46 -4.48 10.05
N SER A 94 -11.62 -3.67 9.45
CA SER A 94 -11.95 -2.70 8.39
C SER A 94 -11.86 -3.26 6.97
N ASP A 95 -12.09 -4.56 6.77
CA ASP A 95 -12.00 -5.30 5.51
C ASP A 95 -10.61 -5.30 4.82
N GLY A 96 -9.89 -4.19 4.77
CA GLY A 96 -8.55 -4.10 4.17
C GLY A 96 -8.54 -4.23 2.64
N ILE A 97 -9.61 -3.80 1.96
CA ILE A 97 -9.81 -3.95 0.51
C ILE A 97 -10.00 -2.59 -0.15
N CYS A 98 -9.34 -2.36 -1.28
CA CYS A 98 -9.55 -1.16 -2.08
C CYS A 98 -10.87 -1.26 -2.87
N GLY A 99 -11.69 -0.21 -2.81
CA GLY A 99 -13.00 -0.15 -3.49
C GLY A 99 -12.93 -0.30 -5.02
N GLU A 100 -11.80 -0.02 -5.63
CA GLU A 100 -11.58 -0.09 -7.07
C GLU A 100 -11.14 -1.47 -7.58
N GLU A 101 -10.85 -2.41 -6.69
CA GLU A 101 -10.60 -3.81 -7.07
C GLU A 101 -11.86 -4.47 -7.59
N LYS A 102 -11.73 -5.45 -8.48
CA LYS A 102 -12.81 -6.38 -8.78
C LYS A 102 -12.82 -7.51 -7.74
N VAL A 103 -13.98 -8.08 -7.49
CA VAL A 103 -14.17 -9.19 -6.54
C VAL A 103 -13.21 -10.35 -6.82
N THR A 104 -13.19 -10.84 -8.08
CA THR A 104 -12.29 -11.94 -8.49
C THR A 104 -10.83 -11.58 -8.35
N GLU A 105 -10.46 -10.35 -8.69
CA GLU A 105 -9.05 -9.90 -8.61
C GLU A 105 -8.56 -9.76 -7.18
N ARG A 106 -9.41 -9.29 -6.25
CA ARG A 106 -9.06 -9.27 -4.83
C ARG A 106 -8.68 -10.66 -4.34
N LEU A 107 -9.50 -11.66 -4.68
CA LEU A 107 -9.22 -13.05 -4.29
C LEU A 107 -7.93 -13.57 -4.93
N ILE A 108 -7.76 -13.38 -6.25
CA ILE A 108 -6.54 -13.76 -6.96
C ILE A 108 -5.31 -13.05 -6.37
N THR A 109 -5.42 -11.76 -6.02
CA THR A 109 -4.34 -11.01 -5.39
C THR A 109 -3.95 -11.62 -4.05
N ALA A 110 -4.92 -11.94 -3.19
CA ALA A 110 -4.67 -12.53 -1.87
C ALA A 110 -3.96 -13.90 -1.97
N LEU A 111 -4.39 -14.73 -2.92
CA LEU A 111 -3.78 -16.04 -3.18
C LEU A 111 -2.36 -15.90 -3.76
N ASN A 112 -2.19 -15.07 -4.79
CA ASN A 112 -0.89 -14.86 -5.44
C ASN A 112 0.18 -14.28 -4.51
N VAL A 113 -0.18 -13.31 -3.67
CA VAL A 113 0.73 -12.73 -2.66
C VAL A 113 1.13 -13.78 -1.62
N SER A 114 0.25 -14.73 -1.35
CA SER A 114 0.49 -15.86 -0.44
C SER A 114 1.17 -17.06 -1.11
N GLY A 115 1.62 -16.92 -2.36
CA GLY A 115 2.36 -17.95 -3.09
C GLY A 115 1.50 -19.09 -3.65
N ILE A 116 0.22 -18.85 -3.88
CA ILE A 116 -0.69 -19.82 -4.48
C ILE A 116 -1.01 -19.36 -5.90
N ASP A 117 -0.83 -20.24 -6.87
CA ASP A 117 -1.19 -19.95 -8.26
C ASP A 117 -2.69 -20.14 -8.48
N CYS A 118 -3.39 -19.04 -8.72
CA CYS A 118 -4.83 -19.03 -8.88
C CYS A 118 -5.21 -18.26 -10.15
N GLY A 119 -5.92 -18.95 -11.02
CA GLY A 119 -6.52 -18.36 -12.20
C GLY A 119 -7.96 -17.89 -11.96
N GLN A 120 -8.58 -17.40 -13.02
CA GLN A 120 -9.96 -16.89 -12.99
C GLN A 120 -10.98 -18.01 -12.69
N LEU A 121 -10.72 -19.22 -13.16
CA LEU A 121 -11.65 -20.36 -13.01
C LEU A 121 -11.69 -20.81 -11.55
N GLU A 122 -10.52 -21.00 -10.93
CA GLU A 122 -10.38 -21.42 -9.54
C GLU A 122 -10.95 -20.35 -8.60
N ALA A 123 -10.66 -19.09 -8.87
CA ALA A 123 -11.23 -17.99 -8.09
C ALA A 123 -12.76 -17.95 -8.15
N LYS A 124 -13.34 -18.24 -9.33
CA LYS A 124 -14.80 -18.31 -9.49
C LYS A 124 -15.40 -19.47 -8.70
N GLN A 125 -14.74 -20.63 -8.66
CA GLN A 125 -15.18 -21.79 -7.87
C GLN A 125 -15.17 -21.47 -6.37
N ILE A 126 -14.11 -20.83 -5.87
CA ILE A 126 -14.03 -20.39 -4.47
C ILE A 126 -15.16 -19.42 -4.13
N LEU A 127 -15.42 -18.45 -5.00
CA LEU A 127 -16.52 -17.48 -4.82
C LEU A 127 -17.90 -18.16 -4.88
N GLU A 128 -18.05 -19.26 -5.61
CA GLU A 128 -19.30 -20.00 -5.72
C GLU A 128 -19.70 -20.67 -4.40
N GLU A 129 -18.75 -21.22 -3.65
CA GLU A 129 -18.99 -21.76 -2.30
C GLU A 129 -19.63 -20.72 -1.36
N TRP A 130 -19.31 -19.44 -1.56
CA TRP A 130 -19.81 -18.31 -0.77
C TRP A 130 -20.99 -17.58 -1.45
N GLY A 131 -21.53 -18.10 -2.55
CA GLY A 131 -22.62 -17.48 -3.30
C GLY A 131 -22.27 -16.15 -3.94
N MET A 132 -20.98 -15.89 -4.26
CA MET A 132 -20.49 -14.63 -4.81
C MET A 132 -20.00 -14.69 -6.26
N SER A 133 -20.03 -15.87 -6.90
CA SER A 133 -19.47 -16.04 -8.26
C SER A 133 -20.11 -15.11 -9.31
N HIS A 134 -21.40 -14.78 -9.15
CA HIS A 134 -22.14 -13.86 -10.04
C HIS A 134 -21.70 -12.39 -9.91
N ARG A 135 -20.95 -12.04 -8.86
CA ARG A 135 -20.40 -10.70 -8.58
C ARG A 135 -18.92 -10.57 -8.93
N GLY A 136 -18.30 -11.60 -9.51
CA GLY A 136 -16.86 -11.67 -9.75
C GLY A 136 -16.27 -10.48 -10.48
N GLU A 137 -17.02 -9.90 -11.43
CA GLU A 137 -16.60 -8.76 -12.23
C GLU A 137 -16.99 -7.38 -11.65
N ASP A 138 -17.81 -7.37 -10.58
CA ASP A 138 -18.21 -6.12 -9.91
C ASP A 138 -17.03 -5.50 -9.18
N ARG A 139 -17.02 -4.16 -9.09
CA ARG A 139 -16.08 -3.44 -8.22
C ARG A 139 -16.50 -3.59 -6.76
N VAL A 140 -15.52 -3.67 -5.86
CA VAL A 140 -15.78 -3.75 -4.42
C VAL A 140 -16.60 -2.55 -3.91
N SER A 141 -16.39 -1.37 -4.47
CA SER A 141 -17.18 -0.16 -4.15
C SER A 141 -18.67 -0.28 -4.49
N GLN A 142 -19.06 -1.21 -5.39
CA GLN A 142 -20.45 -1.47 -5.77
C GLN A 142 -21.13 -2.50 -4.86
N LEU A 143 -20.37 -3.17 -4.01
CA LEU A 143 -20.89 -4.16 -3.07
C LEU A 143 -21.54 -3.51 -1.85
N SER A 144 -22.58 -4.15 -1.31
CA SER A 144 -23.06 -3.81 0.03
C SER A 144 -22.00 -4.10 1.10
N ALA A 145 -22.12 -3.49 2.27
CA ALA A 145 -21.19 -3.72 3.38
C ALA A 145 -21.06 -5.21 3.73
N GLY A 146 -22.19 -5.96 3.78
CA GLY A 146 -22.15 -7.41 4.05
C GLY A 146 -21.45 -8.22 2.96
N LEU A 147 -21.60 -7.85 1.68
CA LEU A 147 -20.88 -8.52 0.58
C LEU A 147 -19.38 -8.17 0.59
N ARG A 148 -19.01 -6.94 0.94
CA ARG A 148 -17.60 -6.56 1.13
C ARG A 148 -16.97 -7.35 2.28
N ARG A 149 -17.67 -7.43 3.42
CA ARG A 149 -17.23 -8.23 4.56
C ARG A 149 -17.05 -9.69 4.17
N ARG A 150 -18.00 -10.26 3.43
CA ARG A 150 -17.89 -11.64 2.92
C ARG A 150 -16.63 -11.81 2.07
N LEU A 151 -16.36 -10.90 1.13
CA LEU A 151 -15.16 -10.94 0.30
C LEU A 151 -13.87 -10.82 1.14
N ALA A 152 -13.86 -9.97 2.17
CA ALA A 152 -12.71 -9.84 3.07
C ALA A 152 -12.42 -11.15 3.80
N VAL A 153 -13.45 -11.82 4.31
CA VAL A 153 -13.32 -13.12 4.97
C VAL A 153 -12.82 -14.20 4.01
N ILE A 154 -13.41 -14.29 2.82
CA ILE A 154 -12.95 -15.24 1.78
C ILE A 154 -11.47 -15.01 1.47
N SER A 155 -11.10 -13.76 1.17
CA SER A 155 -9.72 -13.38 0.81
C SER A 155 -8.72 -13.63 1.95
N GLY A 156 -9.18 -13.52 3.20
CA GLY A 156 -8.36 -13.80 4.38
C GLY A 156 -8.17 -15.29 4.66
N MET A 157 -9.15 -16.13 4.36
CA MET A 157 -9.10 -17.58 4.64
C MET A 157 -8.56 -18.40 3.47
N ALA A 158 -8.86 -18.00 2.23
CA ALA A 158 -8.49 -18.76 1.02
C ALA A 158 -6.98 -19.08 0.93
N PRO A 159 -6.03 -18.23 1.33
CA PRO A 159 -4.62 -18.58 1.32
C PRO A 159 -4.23 -19.80 2.13
N ALA A 160 -4.92 -20.08 3.23
CA ALA A 160 -4.71 -21.27 4.04
C ALA A 160 -5.58 -22.45 3.56
N MET A 161 -6.78 -22.14 3.07
CA MET A 161 -7.74 -23.15 2.63
C MET A 161 -7.33 -23.84 1.32
N MET A 162 -6.65 -23.13 0.42
CA MET A 162 -6.23 -23.64 -0.89
C MET A 162 -4.79 -24.18 -0.92
N CYS A 163 -4.12 -24.27 0.22
CA CYS A 163 -2.75 -24.71 0.36
C CYS A 163 -2.67 -26.03 1.13
N GLU A 164 -1.79 -26.92 0.68
CA GLU A 164 -1.53 -28.19 1.38
C GLU A 164 -0.73 -27.95 2.68
N THR A 165 0.22 -27.01 2.63
CA THR A 165 1.04 -26.65 3.79
C THR A 165 0.22 -25.91 4.84
N PRO A 166 0.15 -26.38 6.11
CA PRO A 166 -0.59 -25.71 7.17
C PRO A 166 -0.11 -24.28 7.41
N ARG A 167 -1.04 -23.35 7.61
CA ARG A 167 -0.80 -21.90 7.78
C ARG A 167 -1.51 -21.35 9.01
N LEU A 168 -1.06 -20.18 9.45
CA LEU A 168 -1.78 -19.36 10.41
C LEU A 168 -2.88 -18.55 9.69
N VAL A 169 -4.03 -18.40 10.34
CA VAL A 169 -5.14 -17.57 9.85
C VAL A 169 -5.61 -16.67 10.98
N PHE A 170 -5.62 -15.36 10.71
CA PHE A 170 -6.08 -14.35 11.67
C PHE A 170 -7.36 -13.68 11.17
N LEU A 171 -8.39 -13.67 12.01
CA LEU A 171 -9.71 -13.16 11.67
C LEU A 171 -10.19 -12.19 12.75
N ASP A 172 -10.35 -10.93 12.39
CA ASP A 172 -10.89 -9.92 13.31
C ASP A 172 -12.37 -9.70 13.03
N GLU A 173 -13.24 -10.08 13.98
CA GLU A 173 -14.71 -10.06 13.93
C GLU A 173 -15.29 -10.66 12.61
N PRO A 174 -14.92 -11.90 12.22
CA PRO A 174 -15.21 -12.42 10.88
C PRO A 174 -16.69 -12.58 10.57
N SER A 175 -17.54 -12.76 11.58
CA SER A 175 -18.99 -12.95 11.42
C SER A 175 -19.79 -11.65 11.37
N GLU A 176 -19.15 -10.50 11.64
CA GLU A 176 -19.82 -9.21 11.66
C GLU A 176 -20.38 -8.87 10.27
N GLY A 177 -21.65 -8.51 10.19
CA GLY A 177 -22.32 -8.13 8.93
C GLY A 177 -22.58 -9.28 7.96
N LEU A 178 -22.27 -10.54 8.30
CA LEU A 178 -22.61 -11.72 7.50
C LEU A 178 -24.04 -12.20 7.75
N ASP A 179 -24.68 -12.66 6.68
CA ASP A 179 -25.97 -13.38 6.78
C ASP A 179 -25.80 -14.82 7.30
N SER A 180 -26.90 -15.49 7.64
CA SER A 180 -26.87 -16.84 8.21
C SER A 180 -26.24 -17.88 7.29
N PHE A 181 -26.43 -17.77 5.97
CA PHE A 181 -25.78 -18.63 5.00
C PHE A 181 -24.27 -18.49 5.07
N SER A 182 -23.75 -17.26 5.00
CA SER A 182 -22.29 -16.97 5.05
C SER A 182 -21.67 -17.36 6.38
N LYS A 183 -22.39 -17.16 7.51
CA LYS A 183 -21.94 -17.65 8.82
C LYS A 183 -21.80 -19.18 8.83
N GLY A 184 -22.73 -19.90 8.19
CA GLY A 184 -22.65 -21.35 8.04
C GLY A 184 -21.41 -21.78 7.24
N VAL A 185 -21.12 -21.11 6.12
CA VAL A 185 -19.90 -21.39 5.32
C VAL A 185 -18.64 -21.03 6.11
N LEU A 186 -18.63 -19.91 6.83
CA LEU A 186 -17.51 -19.51 7.68
C LEU A 186 -17.17 -20.57 8.73
N LYS A 187 -18.18 -21.08 9.46
CA LYS A 187 -17.98 -22.15 10.46
C LYS A 187 -17.41 -23.42 9.83
N LYS A 188 -17.96 -23.81 8.68
CA LYS A 188 -17.44 -24.95 7.92
C LYS A 188 -15.97 -24.78 7.56
N TRP A 189 -15.59 -23.63 7.02
CA TRP A 189 -14.21 -23.33 6.64
C TRP A 189 -13.27 -23.29 7.83
N ILE A 190 -13.67 -22.73 8.99
CA ILE A 190 -12.87 -22.74 10.23
C ILE A 190 -12.61 -24.19 10.68
N SER A 191 -13.63 -25.04 10.66
CA SER A 191 -13.48 -26.47 11.01
C SER A 191 -12.53 -27.19 10.06
N GLU A 192 -12.72 -27.03 8.74
CA GLU A 192 -11.86 -27.63 7.72
C GLU A 192 -10.40 -27.18 7.86
N LEU A 193 -10.15 -25.88 8.08
CA LEU A 193 -8.80 -25.35 8.31
C LEU A 193 -8.11 -26.04 9.49
N SER A 194 -8.80 -26.15 10.62
CA SER A 194 -8.26 -26.81 11.82
C SER A 194 -7.95 -28.30 11.56
N GLN A 195 -8.81 -29.00 10.81
CA GLN A 195 -8.61 -30.42 10.46
C GLN A 195 -7.38 -30.63 9.56
N HIS A 196 -7.11 -29.69 8.65
CA HIS A 196 -5.90 -29.70 7.81
C HIS A 196 -4.65 -29.16 8.54
N GLY A 197 -4.70 -28.99 9.87
CA GLY A 197 -3.56 -28.55 10.67
C GLY A 197 -3.32 -27.03 10.69
N ASN A 198 -4.16 -26.24 10.00
CA ASN A 198 -4.05 -24.78 10.08
C ASN A 198 -4.45 -24.31 11.48
N ALA A 199 -3.77 -23.28 11.98
CA ALA A 199 -4.16 -22.64 13.24
C ALA A 199 -4.97 -21.37 12.95
N VAL A 200 -6.18 -21.31 13.50
CA VAL A 200 -7.09 -20.17 13.34
C VAL A 200 -7.12 -19.36 14.63
N VAL A 201 -6.81 -18.07 14.51
CA VAL A 201 -6.84 -17.10 15.62
C VAL A 201 -7.86 -16.04 15.27
N MET A 202 -8.92 -15.94 16.06
CA MET A 202 -9.96 -14.97 15.79
C MET A 202 -10.29 -14.11 17.00
N ALA A 203 -10.76 -12.88 16.76
CA ALA A 203 -11.45 -12.07 17.75
C ALA A 203 -12.93 -12.09 17.40
N SER A 204 -13.79 -12.39 18.34
CA SER A 204 -15.25 -12.35 18.13
C SER A 204 -16.02 -12.17 19.42
N HIS A 205 -17.19 -11.55 19.29
CA HIS A 205 -18.23 -11.48 20.32
C HIS A 205 -19.47 -12.34 19.96
N ASP A 206 -19.43 -13.01 18.80
CA ASP A 206 -20.49 -13.89 18.31
C ASP A 206 -20.42 -15.25 19.03
N GLU A 207 -21.46 -15.63 19.75
CA GLU A 207 -21.55 -16.88 20.50
C GLU A 207 -21.31 -18.13 19.63
N GLU A 208 -21.76 -18.10 18.36
CA GLU A 208 -21.55 -19.21 17.44
C GLU A 208 -20.06 -19.37 17.06
N MET A 209 -19.33 -18.28 16.93
CA MET A 209 -17.89 -18.30 16.65
C MET A 209 -17.10 -18.75 17.89
N ILE A 210 -17.50 -18.27 19.07
CA ILE A 210 -16.90 -18.71 20.36
C ILE A 210 -17.10 -20.20 20.57
N ALA A 211 -18.29 -20.72 20.25
CA ALA A 211 -18.60 -22.15 20.40
C ALA A 211 -17.76 -23.04 19.46
N CYS A 212 -17.33 -22.53 18.30
CA CYS A 212 -16.45 -23.25 17.37
C CYS A 212 -14.98 -23.29 17.82
N SER A 213 -14.61 -22.58 18.88
CA SER A 213 -13.20 -22.41 19.30
C SER A 213 -12.76 -23.48 20.27
N SER A 214 -11.58 -24.08 20.07
CA SER A 214 -10.98 -25.05 20.98
C SER A 214 -10.41 -24.39 22.23
N ARG A 215 -10.00 -23.12 22.12
CA ARG A 215 -9.42 -22.33 23.21
C ARG A 215 -10.02 -20.92 23.17
N ILE A 216 -10.48 -20.46 24.31
CA ILE A 216 -11.07 -19.14 24.49
C ILE A 216 -10.17 -18.34 25.42
N LEU A 217 -9.67 -17.19 24.95
CA LEU A 217 -8.88 -16.25 25.74
C LEU A 217 -9.72 -15.00 26.01
N THR A 218 -10.09 -14.81 27.26
CA THR A 218 -10.86 -13.63 27.69
C THR A 218 -9.90 -12.52 28.10
N ILE A 219 -10.05 -11.34 27.49
CA ILE A 219 -9.23 -10.15 27.74
C ILE A 219 -10.04 -9.19 28.61
N GLU A 220 -9.63 -9.01 29.86
CA GLU A 220 -10.25 -8.09 30.81
C GLU A 220 -9.17 -7.21 31.46
N SER A 221 -9.29 -5.90 31.33
CA SER A 221 -8.40 -4.91 31.94
C SER A 221 -6.89 -5.15 31.67
N GLY A 222 -6.56 -5.76 30.53
CA GLY A 222 -5.17 -6.08 30.14
C GLY A 222 -4.64 -7.43 30.67
N GLU A 223 -5.41 -8.15 31.46
CA GLU A 223 -5.14 -9.52 31.87
C GLU A 223 -5.85 -10.50 30.94
N ILE A 224 -5.28 -11.69 30.78
CA ILE A 224 -5.81 -12.72 29.88
C ILE A 224 -6.00 -14.00 30.67
N SER A 225 -7.23 -14.51 30.65
CA SER A 225 -7.59 -15.82 31.18
C SER A 225 -7.91 -16.80 30.03
N GLU A 226 -7.51 -18.05 30.19
CA GLU A 226 -7.73 -19.09 29.17
C GLU A 226 -8.72 -20.14 29.67
N SER A 227 -9.68 -20.49 28.81
CA SER A 227 -10.55 -21.65 28.98
C SER A 227 -10.49 -22.55 27.74
N LYS A 228 -10.60 -23.87 27.95
CA LYS A 228 -10.59 -24.85 26.87
C LYS A 228 -12.00 -25.36 26.62
N ASN A 229 -12.33 -25.54 25.35
CA ASN A 229 -13.59 -26.08 24.91
C ASN A 229 -13.34 -27.39 24.13
N ASN A 230 -14.12 -28.42 24.39
CA ASN A 230 -14.03 -29.66 23.64
C ASN A 230 -14.87 -29.55 22.38
N ILE A 231 -14.21 -29.47 21.22
CA ILE A 231 -14.89 -29.46 19.92
C ILE A 231 -14.87 -30.87 19.34
N GLU A 232 -16.02 -31.38 18.95
CA GLU A 232 -16.11 -32.57 18.13
C GLU A 232 -15.57 -32.26 16.73
N LYS A 233 -14.51 -32.95 16.32
CA LYS A 233 -13.95 -32.82 14.96
C LYS A 233 -14.82 -33.66 14.02
N ASP A 234 -15.61 -33.02 13.21
CA ASP A 234 -16.40 -33.67 12.16
C ASP A 234 -15.49 -34.16 11.04
N SER A 235 -15.81 -35.33 10.46
CA SER A 235 -14.87 -36.08 9.63
C SER A 235 -14.75 -35.63 8.18
N ASN A 236 -13.52 -35.66 7.68
CA ASN A 236 -13.06 -35.79 6.29
C ASN A 236 -13.88 -35.13 5.18
N MET A 237 -13.45 -33.92 4.77
CA MET A 237 -13.67 -33.42 3.42
C MET A 237 -12.34 -33.45 2.65
N GLU A 238 -12.29 -34.14 1.54
CA GLU A 238 -11.20 -34.01 0.57
C GLU A 238 -11.36 -32.68 -0.16
N ARG A 239 -10.39 -31.79 0.00
CA ARG A 239 -10.33 -30.52 -0.73
C ARG A 239 -9.22 -30.59 -1.77
N GLN A 240 -9.49 -30.03 -2.95
CA GLN A 240 -8.47 -29.88 -3.99
C GLN A 240 -7.60 -28.66 -3.67
N PHE A 241 -6.32 -28.90 -3.42
CA PHE A 241 -5.33 -27.82 -3.20
C PHE A 241 -4.83 -27.27 -4.54
N LEU A 242 -4.44 -26.00 -4.53
CA LEU A 242 -3.82 -25.32 -5.66
C LEU A 242 -2.29 -25.42 -5.59
N SER A 243 -1.63 -25.25 -6.72
CA SER A 243 -0.17 -25.31 -6.78
C SER A 243 0.48 -24.13 -6.04
N GLU A 244 1.50 -24.43 -5.25
CA GLU A 244 2.30 -23.42 -4.55
C GLU A 244 3.47 -22.96 -5.44
N ARG A 245 3.83 -21.67 -5.33
CA ARG A 245 4.98 -21.05 -6.00
C ARG A 245 5.67 -20.03 -5.08
N GLU A 246 6.84 -19.55 -5.48
CA GLU A 246 7.51 -18.48 -4.75
C GLU A 246 6.66 -17.20 -4.68
N THR A 247 6.61 -16.59 -3.51
CA THR A 247 5.87 -15.34 -3.28
C THR A 247 6.57 -14.14 -3.94
N LYS A 248 5.92 -13.50 -4.90
CA LYS A 248 6.42 -12.27 -5.56
C LYS A 248 5.66 -11.04 -5.06
N THR A 249 5.84 -10.67 -3.80
CA THR A 249 5.05 -9.63 -3.12
C THR A 249 5.19 -8.24 -3.75
N ILE A 250 6.42 -7.82 -4.09
CA ILE A 250 6.67 -6.47 -4.65
C ILE A 250 6.07 -6.34 -6.06
N SER A 251 6.26 -7.36 -6.92
CA SER A 251 5.67 -7.35 -8.26
C SER A 251 4.14 -7.42 -8.23
N SER A 252 3.57 -8.11 -7.23
CA SER A 252 2.11 -8.17 -7.03
C SER A 252 1.55 -6.81 -6.61
N LEU A 253 2.21 -6.09 -5.72
CA LEU A 253 1.80 -4.74 -5.31
C LEU A 253 1.87 -3.75 -6.49
N PHE A 254 2.92 -3.80 -7.29
CA PHE A 254 3.04 -2.97 -8.49
C PHE A 254 1.94 -3.31 -9.52
N SER A 255 1.73 -4.59 -9.82
CA SER A 255 0.69 -5.05 -10.75
C SER A 255 -0.71 -4.65 -10.29
N TRP A 256 -1.00 -4.79 -8.99
CA TRP A 256 -2.24 -4.36 -8.35
C TRP A 256 -2.45 -2.85 -8.52
N SER A 257 -1.44 -2.04 -8.16
CA SER A 257 -1.44 -0.59 -8.28
C SER A 257 -1.71 -0.14 -9.72
N TYR A 258 -0.98 -0.69 -10.67
CA TYR A 258 -1.12 -0.39 -12.11
C TYR A 258 -2.50 -0.78 -12.66
N SER A 259 -3.03 -1.94 -12.25
CA SER A 259 -4.35 -2.41 -12.70
C SER A 259 -5.48 -1.48 -12.26
N ILE A 260 -5.41 -0.98 -11.02
CA ILE A 260 -6.39 -0.04 -10.47
C ILE A 260 -6.35 1.29 -11.23
N GLU A 261 -5.15 1.85 -11.45
CA GLU A 261 -4.99 3.11 -12.17
C GLU A 261 -5.49 3.00 -13.62
N ARG A 262 -5.16 1.93 -14.32
CA ARG A 262 -5.61 1.71 -15.70
C ARG A 262 -7.13 1.62 -15.85
N ARG A 263 -7.85 1.21 -14.81
CA ARG A 263 -9.31 1.06 -14.84
C ARG A 263 -10.09 2.33 -14.64
N ASN A 264 -9.45 3.35 -14.11
CA ASN A 264 -10.09 4.61 -13.84
C ASN A 264 -9.62 5.71 -14.84
N PRO A 265 -9.90 5.56 -16.15
CA PRO A 265 -9.46 6.55 -17.13
C PRO A 265 -10.04 7.93 -16.85
N VAL A 266 -11.25 8.01 -16.27
CA VAL A 266 -11.89 9.29 -15.91
C VAL A 266 -11.09 9.98 -14.79
N ASP A 267 -10.65 9.24 -13.79
CA ASP A 267 -9.79 9.74 -12.70
C ASP A 267 -8.42 10.18 -13.23
N THR A 268 -7.84 9.38 -14.12
CA THR A 268 -6.55 9.68 -14.76
C THR A 268 -6.66 10.93 -15.65
N ILE A 269 -7.72 11.04 -16.46
CA ILE A 269 -7.98 12.24 -17.27
C ILE A 269 -8.29 13.45 -16.38
N GLY A 270 -9.07 13.26 -15.31
CA GLY A 270 -9.36 14.31 -14.34
C GLY A 270 -8.08 14.86 -13.68
N LYS A 271 -7.14 13.99 -13.35
CA LYS A 271 -5.81 14.37 -12.85
C LYS A 271 -4.94 15.05 -13.91
N ALA A 272 -5.07 14.66 -15.17
CA ALA A 272 -4.36 15.27 -16.27
C ALA A 272 -4.93 16.65 -16.68
N THR A 273 -6.20 16.92 -16.38
CA THR A 273 -6.88 18.18 -16.78
C THR A 273 -6.14 19.45 -16.34
N PRO A 274 -5.68 19.60 -15.07
CA PRO A 274 -4.91 20.79 -14.67
C PRO A 274 -3.60 20.94 -15.44
N ALA A 275 -2.92 19.83 -15.73
CA ALA A 275 -1.68 19.85 -16.50
C ALA A 275 -1.95 20.20 -18.00
N ILE A 276 -3.04 19.73 -18.56
CA ILE A 276 -3.49 20.09 -19.93
C ILE A 276 -3.84 21.58 -19.98
N LEU A 277 -4.57 22.11 -18.98
CA LEU A 277 -4.87 23.52 -18.89
C LEU A 277 -3.58 24.35 -18.76
N ALA A 278 -2.64 23.93 -17.91
CA ALA A 278 -1.35 24.57 -17.80
C ALA A 278 -0.59 24.56 -19.14
N LEU A 279 -0.61 23.45 -19.88
CA LEU A 279 -0.03 23.34 -21.21
C LEU A 279 -0.65 24.37 -22.18
N LEU A 280 -1.97 24.46 -22.23
CA LEU A 280 -2.66 25.40 -23.10
C LEU A 280 -2.37 26.86 -22.76
N LEU A 281 -2.33 27.19 -21.46
CA LEU A 281 -1.97 28.52 -20.98
C LEU A 281 -0.50 28.84 -21.30
N SER A 282 0.41 27.91 -21.02
CA SER A 282 1.83 28.08 -21.35
C SER A 282 2.05 28.30 -22.85
N TYR A 283 1.38 27.51 -23.70
CA TYR A 283 1.42 27.66 -25.15
C TYR A 283 0.91 29.05 -25.59
N SER A 284 -0.23 29.48 -25.03
CA SER A 284 -0.82 30.81 -25.36
C SER A 284 0.10 31.97 -24.97
N VAL A 285 0.76 31.84 -23.79
CA VAL A 285 1.71 32.88 -23.33
C VAL A 285 2.97 32.90 -24.20
N LEU A 286 3.57 31.73 -24.46
CA LEU A 286 4.80 31.63 -25.27
C LEU A 286 4.58 32.12 -26.71
N THR A 287 3.45 31.79 -27.36
CA THR A 287 3.13 32.26 -28.69
C THR A 287 2.75 33.76 -28.76
N GLY A 288 2.29 34.33 -27.62
CA GLY A 288 1.97 35.75 -27.52
C GLY A 288 3.18 36.63 -27.15
N MET A 289 4.32 36.03 -26.75
CA MET A 289 5.55 36.75 -26.50
C MET A 289 6.19 37.21 -27.81
N ASP A 290 6.07 38.53 -28.11
CA ASP A 290 6.61 39.11 -29.31
C ASP A 290 8.14 39.27 -29.18
N THR A 291 8.89 38.40 -29.84
CA THR A 291 10.35 38.29 -29.77
C THR A 291 11.10 39.45 -30.39
N SER A 292 10.37 40.36 -31.10
CA SER A 292 10.96 41.49 -31.80
C SER A 292 11.34 42.70 -30.95
N GLN A 293 10.95 42.71 -29.64
CA GLN A 293 11.21 43.87 -28.73
C GLN A 293 12.06 43.55 -27.52
N ALA A 294 12.68 42.37 -27.43
CA ALA A 294 13.57 42.02 -26.29
C ALA A 294 14.86 42.84 -26.33
N THR A 295 14.93 43.88 -25.54
CA THR A 295 16.22 44.54 -25.19
C THR A 295 17.05 43.57 -24.36
N LEU A 296 18.38 43.58 -24.49
CA LEU A 296 19.33 42.67 -23.84
C LEU A 296 19.11 42.45 -22.33
N SER A 297 18.55 43.40 -21.61
CA SER A 297 18.23 43.31 -20.17
C SER A 297 16.95 42.48 -19.87
N ASN A 298 16.11 42.21 -20.85
CA ASN A 298 14.87 41.45 -20.68
C ASN A 298 14.99 39.99 -21.18
N ALA A 299 16.12 39.64 -21.81
CA ALA A 299 16.33 38.29 -22.34
C ALA A 299 16.40 37.24 -21.23
N ASP A 300 17.08 37.52 -20.11
CA ASP A 300 17.20 36.61 -18.97
C ASP A 300 15.83 36.30 -18.34
N ILE A 301 15.00 37.35 -18.17
CA ILE A 301 13.64 37.22 -17.62
C ILE A 301 12.79 36.41 -18.59
N GLY A 302 12.96 36.61 -19.91
CA GLY A 302 12.28 35.86 -20.94
C GLY A 302 12.61 34.37 -20.91
N ASN A 303 13.88 34.02 -20.77
CA ASN A 303 14.33 32.61 -20.71
C ASN A 303 13.85 31.93 -19.44
N HIS A 304 13.91 32.60 -18.29
CA HIS A 304 13.38 32.08 -17.03
C HIS A 304 11.87 31.81 -17.10
N LEU A 305 11.10 32.76 -17.64
CA LEU A 305 9.66 32.60 -17.79
C LEU A 305 9.33 31.47 -18.79
N ALA A 306 10.04 31.37 -19.89
CA ALA A 306 9.87 30.30 -20.85
C ALA A 306 10.19 28.92 -20.23
N ALA A 307 11.30 28.79 -19.49
CA ALA A 307 11.68 27.59 -18.78
C ALA A 307 10.61 27.16 -17.75
N ALA A 308 10.12 28.12 -16.95
CA ALA A 308 9.05 27.86 -16.00
C ALA A 308 7.76 27.38 -16.68
N LEU A 309 7.36 28.01 -17.77
CA LEU A 309 6.14 27.61 -18.52
C LEU A 309 6.28 26.24 -19.16
N ILE A 310 7.45 25.86 -19.66
CA ILE A 310 7.72 24.55 -20.26
C ILE A 310 7.64 23.43 -19.21
N LEU A 311 8.19 23.65 -18.01
CA LEU A 311 8.24 22.65 -16.96
C LEU A 311 6.96 22.57 -16.10
N THR A 312 6.11 23.60 -16.12
CA THR A 312 4.88 23.69 -15.31
C THR A 312 3.91 22.51 -15.54
N PRO A 313 3.61 22.06 -16.76
CA PRO A 313 2.73 20.91 -16.97
C PRO A 313 3.29 19.63 -16.36
N ALA A 314 4.61 19.41 -16.44
CA ALA A 314 5.30 18.30 -15.81
C ALA A 314 5.18 18.34 -14.28
N PHE A 315 5.45 19.53 -13.70
CA PHE A 315 5.32 19.76 -12.27
C PHE A 315 3.90 19.47 -11.76
N ILE A 316 2.89 20.05 -12.38
CA ILE A 316 1.48 19.85 -12.01
C ILE A 316 1.10 18.37 -12.12
N SER A 317 1.49 17.71 -13.20
CA SER A 317 1.22 16.29 -13.40
C SER A 317 1.86 15.41 -12.30
N ALA A 318 3.11 15.70 -11.93
CA ALA A 318 3.83 14.98 -10.90
C ALA A 318 3.24 15.20 -9.50
N VAL A 319 2.84 16.42 -9.15
CA VAL A 319 2.22 16.74 -7.85
C VAL A 319 0.86 16.08 -7.66
N ILE A 320 0.07 15.96 -8.71
CA ILE A 320 -1.28 15.38 -8.65
C ILE A 320 -1.26 13.85 -8.69
N SER A 321 -0.19 13.25 -9.20
CA SER A 321 -0.08 11.81 -9.45
C SER A 321 -0.22 10.88 -8.22
N PRO A 322 0.16 11.23 -6.96
CA PRO A 322 0.14 10.29 -5.82
C PRO A 322 -1.24 9.92 -5.30
N ALA A 323 -2.25 9.76 -6.16
CA ALA A 323 -3.61 9.38 -5.74
C ALA A 323 -3.71 7.97 -5.13
N MET A 324 -2.74 7.09 -5.42
CA MET A 324 -2.68 5.75 -4.83
C MET A 324 -2.54 5.76 -3.32
N ILE A 325 -1.87 6.75 -2.74
CA ILE A 325 -1.71 6.87 -1.29
C ILE A 325 -3.07 6.95 -0.61
N ARG A 326 -3.99 7.74 -1.18
CA ARG A 326 -5.36 7.86 -0.66
C ARG A 326 -6.08 6.51 -0.68
N ARG A 327 -5.86 5.68 -1.71
CA ARG A 327 -6.47 4.35 -1.81
C ARG A 327 -5.89 3.35 -0.81
N LEU A 328 -4.61 3.45 -0.47
CA LEU A 328 -4.02 2.62 0.59
C LEU A 328 -4.59 2.95 1.97
N SER A 329 -5.01 4.20 2.19
CA SER A 329 -5.67 4.60 3.44
C SER A 329 -7.16 4.23 3.48
N GLU A 330 -7.79 3.93 2.33
CA GLU A 330 -9.18 3.48 2.27
C GLU A 330 -9.31 2.10 2.94
N GLU A 331 -10.27 1.99 3.89
CA GLU A 331 -10.59 0.76 4.61
C GLU A 331 -9.35 0.00 5.15
N GLU A 332 -8.29 0.73 5.49
CA GLU A 332 -7.03 0.18 5.99
C GLU A 332 -6.34 -0.81 5.02
N CYS A 333 -6.55 -0.64 3.71
CA CYS A 333 -5.93 -1.48 2.67
C CYS A 333 -4.40 -1.55 2.81
N GLY A 334 -3.76 -0.43 3.17
CA GLY A 334 -2.33 -0.37 3.45
C GLY A 334 -1.90 -1.25 4.63
N LYS A 335 -2.73 -1.38 5.67
CA LYS A 335 -2.45 -2.29 6.80
C LYS A 335 -2.42 -3.76 6.34
N TRP A 336 -3.37 -4.16 5.50
CA TRP A 336 -3.37 -5.51 4.94
C TRP A 336 -2.10 -5.80 4.15
N TRP A 337 -1.71 -4.87 3.23
CA TRP A 337 -0.47 -5.00 2.46
C TRP A 337 0.76 -5.01 3.37
N SER A 338 0.81 -4.13 4.38
CA SER A 338 1.90 -4.08 5.36
C SER A 338 2.04 -5.41 6.12
N ALA A 339 0.92 -6.01 6.55
CA ALA A 339 0.93 -7.29 7.23
C ALA A 339 1.52 -8.41 6.36
N VAL A 340 0.99 -8.55 5.12
CA VAL A 340 1.35 -9.67 4.24
C VAL A 340 2.75 -9.55 3.66
N CYS A 341 3.19 -8.33 3.33
CA CYS A 341 4.53 -8.08 2.79
C CYS A 341 5.59 -7.86 3.86
N GLY A 342 5.20 -7.62 5.11
CA GLY A 342 6.12 -7.29 6.19
C GLY A 342 6.98 -6.05 5.88
N PRO A 343 8.28 -6.04 6.24
CA PRO A 343 9.16 -4.89 5.99
C PRO A 343 9.45 -4.65 4.50
N GLN A 344 9.04 -5.56 3.60
CA GLN A 344 9.15 -5.36 2.15
C GLN A 344 8.06 -4.42 1.62
N PHE A 345 7.00 -4.18 2.39
CA PHE A 345 6.01 -3.17 2.05
C PHE A 345 6.62 -1.79 2.25
N ARG A 346 6.99 -1.17 1.16
CA ARG A 346 7.47 0.21 1.11
C ARG A 346 6.59 0.99 0.13
N PRO A 347 5.51 1.59 0.61
CA PRO A 347 4.59 2.35 -0.23
C PRO A 347 5.33 3.41 -1.05
N ALA A 348 6.31 4.08 -0.44
CA ALA A 348 7.12 5.11 -1.08
C ALA A 348 7.77 4.64 -2.41
N THR A 349 8.28 3.40 -2.47
CA THR A 349 8.91 2.88 -3.70
C THR A 349 7.89 2.32 -4.70
N SER A 350 6.90 1.58 -4.22
CA SER A 350 5.92 0.89 -5.09
C SER A 350 4.94 1.86 -5.73
N ILE A 351 4.51 2.89 -5.00
CA ILE A 351 3.62 3.94 -5.48
C ILE A 351 4.38 4.92 -6.38
N MET A 352 5.65 5.21 -6.05
CA MET A 352 6.49 6.10 -6.84
C MET A 352 6.57 5.65 -8.30
N ALA A 353 6.74 4.34 -8.55
CA ALA A 353 6.82 3.82 -9.92
C ALA A 353 5.53 4.11 -10.73
N SER A 354 4.35 3.92 -10.15
CA SER A 354 3.08 4.27 -10.81
C SER A 354 2.91 5.78 -10.96
N SER A 355 3.35 6.58 -9.98
CA SER A 355 3.29 8.03 -10.00
C SER A 355 4.23 8.66 -11.04
N ILE A 356 5.32 7.98 -11.41
CA ILE A 356 6.24 8.41 -12.48
C ILE A 356 5.69 8.02 -13.87
N LEU A 357 5.22 6.79 -14.03
CA LEU A 357 4.81 6.26 -15.34
C LEU A 357 3.58 6.94 -15.93
N LEU A 358 2.62 7.33 -15.10
CA LEU A 358 1.38 7.94 -15.55
C LEU A 358 1.55 9.36 -16.14
N PRO A 359 2.34 10.27 -15.53
CA PRO A 359 2.56 11.61 -16.06
C PRO A 359 3.49 11.66 -17.28
N LEU A 360 4.34 10.67 -17.50
CA LEU A 360 5.36 10.67 -18.55
C LEU A 360 4.80 11.04 -19.94
N PRO A 361 3.73 10.41 -20.47
CA PRO A 361 3.25 10.72 -21.82
C PRO A 361 2.83 12.17 -21.99
N LEU A 362 2.13 12.74 -20.99
CA LEU A 362 1.67 14.13 -21.01
C LEU A 362 2.86 15.10 -20.91
N THR A 363 3.85 14.78 -20.12
CA THR A 363 5.05 15.61 -19.97
C THR A 363 5.86 15.69 -21.24
N TYR A 364 6.06 14.55 -21.92
CA TYR A 364 6.73 14.57 -23.22
C TYR A 364 5.91 15.28 -24.29
N LEU A 365 4.59 15.08 -24.31
CA LEU A 365 3.71 15.83 -25.19
C LEU A 365 3.82 17.33 -24.95
N SER A 366 3.81 17.76 -23.68
CA SER A 366 3.96 19.17 -23.31
C SER A 366 5.31 19.74 -23.76
N TRP A 367 6.37 18.95 -23.57
CA TRP A 367 7.70 19.35 -24.01
C TRP A 367 7.74 19.60 -25.52
N PHE A 368 7.27 18.65 -26.33
CA PHE A 368 7.27 18.79 -27.80
C PHE A 368 6.41 19.98 -28.30
N VAL A 369 5.24 20.19 -27.69
CA VAL A 369 4.33 21.27 -28.09
C VAL A 369 4.92 22.65 -27.76
N LEU A 370 5.46 22.79 -26.54
CA LEU A 370 5.95 24.08 -26.07
C LEU A 370 7.30 24.44 -26.69
N GLU A 371 8.13 23.47 -26.94
CA GLU A 371 9.40 23.64 -27.58
C GLU A 371 9.26 24.19 -29.02
N GLY A 372 8.34 23.65 -29.80
CA GLY A 372 8.05 24.18 -31.13
C GLY A 372 7.57 25.64 -31.15
N SER A 373 7.27 26.20 -29.96
CA SER A 373 6.86 27.60 -29.78
C SER A 373 8.03 28.50 -29.33
N LEU A 374 9.22 27.93 -29.10
CA LEU A 374 10.40 28.71 -28.71
C LEU A 374 11.11 29.32 -29.92
N PRO A 375 11.59 30.57 -29.81
CA PRO A 375 12.28 31.24 -30.93
C PRO A 375 13.72 30.76 -31.14
N VAL A 376 14.22 29.80 -30.36
CA VAL A 376 15.64 29.45 -30.31
C VAL A 376 15.89 27.99 -30.65
N GLY A 377 16.84 27.77 -31.56
CA GLY A 377 17.55 26.52 -31.72
C GLY A 377 17.07 25.56 -32.78
N SER A 378 17.99 24.93 -33.46
CA SER A 378 17.76 23.84 -34.41
C SER A 378 17.19 22.60 -33.71
N SER A 379 16.33 21.88 -34.37
CA SER A 379 15.71 20.62 -33.89
C SER A 379 16.71 19.57 -33.41
N GLU A 380 17.99 19.66 -33.77
CA GLU A 380 19.04 18.73 -33.29
C GLU A 380 19.48 18.96 -31.84
N GLU A 381 19.42 20.17 -31.33
CA GLU A 381 19.80 20.47 -29.93
C GLU A 381 18.74 20.01 -28.93
N ILE A 382 17.52 20.00 -29.31
CA ILE A 382 16.35 19.65 -28.52
C ILE A 382 16.35 18.19 -28.08
N LEU A 383 16.68 17.30 -29.02
CA LEU A 383 16.81 15.88 -28.74
C LEU A 383 17.87 15.59 -27.66
N ARG A 384 18.84 16.46 -27.47
CA ARG A 384 19.86 16.34 -26.42
C ARG A 384 19.29 16.55 -25.00
N TRP A 385 18.20 17.31 -24.87
CA TRP A 385 17.62 17.65 -23.55
C TRP A 385 16.33 16.89 -23.24
N LEU A 386 16.00 15.87 -24.05
CA LEU A 386 14.82 15.03 -23.86
C LEU A 386 14.79 14.32 -22.51
N TRP A 387 15.95 14.15 -21.87
CA TRP A 387 16.07 13.57 -20.53
C TRP A 387 15.58 14.50 -19.40
N LEU A 388 15.57 15.83 -19.61
CA LEU A 388 15.21 16.80 -18.57
C LEU A 388 13.75 16.66 -18.10
N PRO A 389 12.74 16.56 -18.98
CA PRO A 389 11.37 16.29 -18.56
C PRO A 389 11.22 15.02 -17.72
N SER A 390 11.96 13.97 -18.05
CA SER A 390 11.98 12.74 -17.25
C SER A 390 12.54 12.98 -15.85
N LEU A 391 13.61 13.76 -15.74
CA LEU A 391 14.22 14.10 -14.46
C LEU A 391 13.27 14.93 -13.60
N VAL A 392 12.60 15.93 -14.18
CA VAL A 392 11.57 16.74 -13.49
C VAL A 392 10.49 15.84 -12.89
N ILE A 393 9.97 14.90 -13.67
CA ILE A 393 8.96 13.97 -13.16
C ILE A 393 9.51 13.10 -12.05
N ILE A 394 10.70 12.53 -12.21
CA ILE A 394 11.29 11.65 -11.21
C ILE A 394 11.47 12.43 -9.90
N ASP A 395 12.11 13.57 -9.92
CA ASP A 395 12.41 14.38 -8.73
C ASP A 395 11.13 14.84 -8.04
N ILE A 396 10.21 15.43 -8.78
CA ILE A 396 8.96 15.97 -8.20
C ILE A 396 8.01 14.85 -7.76
N SER A 397 7.89 13.76 -8.53
CA SER A 397 7.05 12.62 -8.12
C SER A 397 7.60 11.90 -6.89
N CYS A 398 8.94 11.75 -6.76
CA CYS A 398 9.57 11.21 -5.57
C CYS A 398 9.25 12.07 -4.34
N ALA A 399 9.50 13.36 -4.43
CA ALA A 399 9.24 14.29 -3.34
C ALA A 399 7.75 14.40 -3.00
N ALA A 400 6.87 14.48 -4.00
CA ALA A 400 5.43 14.55 -3.81
C ALA A 400 4.88 13.26 -3.15
N THR A 401 5.30 12.08 -3.62
CA THR A 401 4.90 10.80 -3.04
C THR A 401 5.32 10.69 -1.58
N ALA A 402 6.56 11.05 -1.28
CA ALA A 402 7.10 11.04 0.08
C ALA A 402 6.32 11.96 1.01
N LEU A 403 6.06 13.19 0.58
CA LEU A 403 5.32 14.17 1.37
C LEU A 403 3.85 13.75 1.59
N HIS A 404 3.19 13.19 0.59
CA HIS A 404 1.83 12.66 0.75
C HIS A 404 1.79 11.51 1.76
N LEU A 405 2.80 10.63 1.80
CA LEU A 405 2.89 9.56 2.80
C LEU A 405 3.07 10.12 4.21
N LEU A 406 4.00 11.06 4.38
CA LEU A 406 4.25 11.72 5.68
C LEU A 406 3.01 12.43 6.22
N VAL A 407 2.17 12.92 5.31
CA VAL A 407 0.96 13.68 5.64
C VAL A 407 -0.24 12.79 5.89
N SER A 408 -0.33 11.64 5.25
CA SER A 408 -1.47 10.72 5.42
C SER A 408 -1.65 10.29 6.87
N ASP A 409 -0.56 10.28 7.66
CA ASP A 409 -0.59 9.98 9.09
C ASP A 409 -1.03 11.15 9.97
N LEU A 410 -1.01 12.38 9.44
CA LEU A 410 -1.40 13.59 10.16
C LEU A 410 -2.90 13.89 9.98
N ARG A 411 -3.76 13.09 10.53
CA ARG A 411 -5.25 13.13 10.38
C ARG A 411 -5.95 14.47 10.70
N ARG A 412 -5.29 15.52 11.18
CA ARG A 412 -5.93 16.74 11.72
C ARG A 412 -5.64 18.06 11.02
N SER A 413 -4.80 18.12 9.99
CA SER A 413 -4.32 19.41 9.46
C SER A 413 -4.32 19.57 7.93
N GLY A 414 -5.32 19.07 7.22
CA GLY A 414 -5.36 18.97 5.77
C GLY A 414 -4.94 20.23 4.98
N ALA A 415 -5.35 21.44 5.39
CA ALA A 415 -5.01 22.67 4.67
C ALA A 415 -3.56 23.15 4.93
N ALA A 416 -3.08 23.07 6.18
CA ALA A 416 -1.71 23.46 6.53
C ALA A 416 -0.68 22.55 5.87
N VAL A 417 -1.02 21.29 5.73
CA VAL A 417 -0.18 20.27 5.13
C VAL A 417 -0.07 20.43 3.63
N SER A 418 -1.17 20.69 2.94
CA SER A 418 -1.14 20.99 1.49
C SER A 418 -0.28 22.21 1.17
N SER A 419 -0.30 23.21 2.05
CA SER A 419 0.54 24.40 1.91
C SER A 419 2.03 24.09 2.13
N LEU A 420 2.35 23.26 3.12
CA LEU A 420 3.73 22.86 3.39
C LEU A 420 4.29 21.98 2.27
N LEU A 421 3.45 21.10 1.69
CA LEU A 421 3.76 20.32 0.50
C LEU A 421 4.20 21.21 -0.67
N LEU A 422 3.41 22.23 -0.98
CA LEU A 422 3.72 23.14 -2.07
C LEU A 422 5.03 23.90 -1.85
N ILE A 423 5.28 24.39 -0.62
CA ILE A 423 6.51 25.12 -0.29
C ILE A 423 7.76 24.24 -0.50
N VAL A 424 7.71 22.99 -0.03
CA VAL A 424 8.86 22.07 -0.17
C VAL A 424 9.09 21.65 -1.61
N LEU A 425 8.03 21.50 -2.42
CA LEU A 425 8.12 21.08 -3.81
C LEU A 425 8.52 22.22 -4.75
N ILE A 426 8.26 23.47 -4.39
CA ILE A 426 8.63 24.64 -5.21
C ILE A 426 10.16 24.74 -5.34
N TRP A 427 10.92 24.45 -4.30
CA TRP A 427 12.38 24.62 -4.34
C TRP A 427 13.05 23.74 -5.40
N PRO A 428 12.94 22.37 -5.40
CA PRO A 428 13.54 21.57 -6.46
C PRO A 428 13.01 21.94 -7.85
N PHE A 429 11.75 22.39 -7.96
CA PHE A 429 11.19 22.86 -9.22
C PHE A 429 11.89 24.13 -9.71
N MET A 430 12.11 25.12 -8.84
CA MET A 430 12.80 26.35 -9.20
C MET A 430 14.24 26.10 -9.64
N GLU A 431 14.97 25.22 -8.96
CA GLU A 431 16.32 24.82 -9.38
C GLU A 431 16.34 24.18 -10.78
N LEU A 432 15.32 23.40 -11.12
CA LEU A 432 15.19 22.82 -12.47
C LEU A 432 14.82 23.88 -13.53
N VAL A 433 14.01 24.87 -13.14
CA VAL A 433 13.70 26.03 -14.01
C VAL A 433 14.97 26.87 -14.25
N ASP A 434 15.75 27.12 -13.21
CA ASP A 434 17.01 27.85 -13.32
C ASP A 434 17.99 27.12 -14.23
N ALA A 435 18.13 25.80 -14.05
CA ALA A 435 18.97 24.98 -14.91
C ALA A 435 18.55 25.08 -16.39
N LEU A 436 17.24 24.96 -16.69
CA LEU A 436 16.75 25.04 -18.05
C LEU A 436 16.94 26.44 -18.66
N SER A 437 16.73 27.52 -17.88
CA SER A 437 16.92 28.88 -18.34
C SER A 437 18.37 29.15 -18.76
N VAL A 438 19.35 28.68 -17.96
CA VAL A 438 20.78 28.81 -18.30
C VAL A 438 21.17 27.93 -19.49
N ILE A 439 20.60 26.72 -19.60
CA ILE A 439 20.81 25.86 -20.77
C ILE A 439 20.27 26.52 -22.06
N MET A 440 19.15 27.20 -21.97
CA MET A 440 18.59 27.93 -23.11
C MET A 440 19.44 29.13 -23.53
N GLU A 441 20.15 29.75 -22.60
CA GLU A 441 21.00 30.94 -22.85
C GLU A 441 22.38 30.58 -23.36
N VAL A 442 23.09 29.69 -22.68
CA VAL A 442 24.54 29.42 -22.87
C VAL A 442 24.80 28.01 -23.38
N GLY A 443 23.80 27.13 -23.30
CA GLY A 443 23.98 25.69 -23.54
C GLY A 443 24.47 24.95 -22.30
N MET A 444 24.65 23.65 -22.43
CA MET A 444 25.07 22.79 -21.32
C MET A 444 26.58 22.89 -21.09
N SER A 445 26.98 23.45 -19.96
CA SER A 445 28.40 23.42 -19.52
C SER A 445 28.66 22.16 -18.68
N SER A 446 29.85 21.56 -18.88
CA SER A 446 30.32 20.42 -18.07
C SER A 446 30.97 20.86 -16.74
N GLU A 447 31.11 22.15 -16.49
CA GLU A 447 31.73 22.68 -15.26
C GLU A 447 30.72 22.71 -14.13
N ILE A 448 31.10 22.14 -12.97
CA ILE A 448 30.31 22.19 -11.75
C ILE A 448 30.78 23.41 -10.95
N SER A 449 30.10 24.54 -11.16
CA SER A 449 30.26 25.74 -10.36
C SER A 449 28.89 26.20 -9.81
N LEU A 450 28.90 26.94 -8.71
CA LEU A 450 27.66 27.55 -8.21
C LEU A 450 27.04 28.44 -9.30
N GLY A 451 25.77 28.11 -9.68
CA GLY A 451 25.08 28.79 -10.79
C GLY A 451 25.21 28.07 -12.15
N SER A 452 25.93 26.92 -12.23
CA SER A 452 25.89 26.11 -13.45
C SER A 452 24.64 25.25 -13.52
N PRO A 453 24.13 24.91 -14.72
CA PRO A 453 22.94 24.05 -14.88
C PRO A 453 23.10 22.70 -14.17
N LEU A 454 24.29 22.12 -14.22
CA LEU A 454 24.57 20.85 -13.53
C LEU A 454 24.47 20.98 -12.01
N ALA A 455 24.91 22.08 -11.43
CA ALA A 455 24.81 22.29 -9.99
C ALA A 455 23.33 22.40 -9.55
N SER A 456 22.51 23.17 -10.26
CA SER A 456 21.07 23.30 -9.96
C SER A 456 20.34 21.97 -10.11
N ILE A 457 20.63 21.18 -11.15
CA ILE A 457 20.05 19.84 -11.32
C ILE A 457 20.44 18.92 -10.16
N ILE A 458 21.73 18.89 -9.76
CA ILE A 458 22.19 18.07 -8.65
C ILE A 458 21.52 18.51 -7.34
N ILE A 459 21.39 19.81 -7.09
CA ILE A 459 20.72 20.35 -5.89
C ILE A 459 19.25 19.90 -5.86
N ALA A 460 18.51 20.03 -6.96
CA ALA A 460 17.12 19.60 -7.07
C ALA A 460 16.97 18.10 -6.76
N SER A 461 17.82 17.26 -7.37
CA SER A 461 17.80 15.80 -7.16
C SER A 461 18.19 15.41 -5.73
N ILE A 462 19.16 16.11 -5.11
CA ILE A 462 19.52 15.87 -3.71
C ILE A 462 18.35 16.22 -2.78
N ILE A 463 17.70 17.36 -2.96
CA ILE A 463 16.55 17.79 -2.15
C ILE A 463 15.42 16.75 -2.26
N SER A 464 15.07 16.37 -3.47
CA SER A 464 14.03 15.38 -3.73
C SER A 464 14.36 14.03 -3.10
N ALA A 465 15.61 13.56 -3.23
CA ALA A 465 16.10 12.34 -2.62
C ALA A 465 16.11 12.40 -1.08
N MET A 466 16.46 13.55 -0.48
CA MET A 466 16.40 13.75 0.97
C MET A 466 14.97 13.65 1.50
N VAL A 467 14.02 14.31 0.87
CA VAL A 467 12.60 14.23 1.23
C VAL A 467 12.09 12.80 1.13
N TRP A 468 12.45 12.09 0.06
CA TRP A 468 12.10 10.70 -0.13
C TRP A 468 12.75 9.78 0.94
N ALA A 469 14.03 10.00 1.26
CA ALA A 469 14.74 9.23 2.27
C ALA A 469 14.08 9.38 3.65
N VAL A 470 13.62 10.58 4.02
CA VAL A 470 12.88 10.80 5.27
C VAL A 470 11.62 9.93 5.33
N ALA A 471 10.84 9.89 4.25
CA ALA A 471 9.62 9.06 4.19
C ALA A 471 9.91 7.54 4.23
N VAL A 472 11.10 7.11 3.79
CA VAL A 472 11.52 5.70 3.83
C VAL A 472 12.09 5.31 5.20
N ILE A 473 12.76 6.25 5.88
CA ILE A 473 13.44 6.00 7.17
C ILE A 473 12.46 6.07 8.35
N ILE A 474 11.43 6.92 8.26
CA ILE A 474 10.41 6.96 9.31
C ILE A 474 9.70 5.62 9.30
N PRO A 475 9.87 4.79 10.35
CA PRO A 475 9.19 3.51 10.44
C PRO A 475 7.68 3.77 10.52
N ASP A 476 6.91 2.88 9.88
CA ASP A 476 5.46 2.83 10.01
C ASP A 476 5.07 2.93 11.49
N ALA A 477 4.53 4.07 11.88
CA ALA A 477 4.05 4.32 13.23
C ALA A 477 2.70 3.64 13.46
#